data_b03d564f1ca234e137e23ac4cc8a3444
#
_entry.id   b03d564f1ca234e137e23ac4cc8a3444
#
_cell.length_a   1.000
_cell.length_b   1.000
_cell.length_c   1.000
_cell.angle_alpha   90.00
_cell.angle_beta   90.00
_cell.angle_gamma   90.00
#
_symmetry.space_group_name_H-M   'P 1'
#
loop_
_entity.id
_entity.type
_entity.pdbx_description
1 polymer ?
#
loop_
_entity_poly.entity_id
_entity_poly.type
_entity_poly.pdbx_seq_one_letter_code
_entity_poly.pdbx_strand_id
1 'polypeptide(L)'
;MKKLLLATLFAVSAASANVAMADGWPLSIVGNWSIIGNQHAGSLVIATQSAVGHCRRITGTIYPGTAVSHPIEGFYCPFSGRLQFVRKLPANNDTLQVWTGNVSQDGVVDRMGGTFTSVSTALGGGSLGEYNFQGAK
;
A
#
# COMPACT_ATOMS: atom_id res chain seq x y z
N MET A 1 -56.17 -25.84 -45.26
CA MET A 1 -55.54 -26.10 -43.97
C MET A 1 -54.15 -25.42 -43.94
N LYS A 2 -54.04 -24.24 -43.32
CA LYS A 2 -52.80 -23.51 -43.21
C LYS A 2 -52.22 -23.71 -41.83
N LYS A 3 -51.10 -24.39 -41.72
CA LYS A 3 -50.39 -24.59 -40.47
C LYS A 3 -49.57 -23.36 -40.14
N LEU A 4 -49.94 -22.62 -39.09
CA LEU A 4 -49.14 -21.57 -38.51
C LEU A 4 -48.01 -22.20 -37.70
N LEU A 5 -46.76 -21.98 -38.10
CA LEU A 5 -45.59 -22.26 -37.23
C LEU A 5 -45.35 -21.04 -36.36
N LEU A 6 -45.54 -21.23 -35.07
CA LEU A 6 -45.19 -20.25 -34.04
C LEU A 6 -43.68 -20.42 -33.70
N ALA A 7 -42.85 -19.49 -34.15
CA ALA A 7 -41.45 -19.47 -33.79
C ALA A 7 -41.30 -18.71 -32.45
N THR A 8 -41.01 -19.46 -31.37
CA THR A 8 -40.74 -18.89 -30.06
C THR A 8 -39.27 -18.44 -30.01
N LEU A 9 -39.09 -17.12 -30.02
CA LEU A 9 -37.76 -16.50 -29.86
C LEU A 9 -37.39 -16.54 -28.40
N PHE A 10 -36.45 -17.41 -28.01
CA PHE A 10 -35.82 -17.38 -26.68
C PHE A 10 -34.77 -16.27 -26.65
N ALA A 11 -35.08 -15.15 -26.00
CA ALA A 11 -34.12 -14.14 -25.67
C ALA A 11 -33.27 -14.63 -24.49
N VAL A 12 -32.05 -15.06 -24.75
CA VAL A 12 -31.06 -15.35 -23.71
C VAL A 12 -30.54 -14.02 -23.20
N SER A 13 -31.05 -13.58 -22.07
CA SER A 13 -30.48 -12.47 -21.32
C SER A 13 -29.13 -12.92 -20.75
N ALA A 14 -28.04 -12.51 -21.38
CA ALA A 14 -26.71 -12.61 -20.78
C ALA A 14 -26.66 -11.67 -19.58
N ALA A 15 -26.96 -12.21 -18.40
CA ALA A 15 -26.64 -11.53 -17.17
C ALA A 15 -25.10 -11.42 -17.10
N SER A 16 -24.57 -10.23 -17.36
CA SER A 16 -23.20 -9.90 -17.03
C SER A 16 -23.09 -9.97 -15.51
N ALA A 17 -22.63 -11.12 -15.00
CA ALA A 17 -22.21 -11.23 -13.64
C ALA A 17 -21.05 -10.23 -13.47
N ASN A 18 -21.30 -9.10 -12.81
CA ASN A 18 -20.25 -8.30 -12.25
C ASN A 18 -19.53 -9.21 -11.24
N VAL A 19 -18.44 -9.82 -11.68
CA VAL A 19 -17.53 -10.50 -10.77
C VAL A 19 -17.03 -9.39 -9.88
N ALA A 20 -17.57 -9.29 -8.66
CA ALA A 20 -16.95 -8.50 -7.62
C ALA A 20 -15.53 -9.04 -7.50
N MET A 21 -14.56 -8.28 -8.00
CA MET A 21 -13.15 -8.59 -7.79
C MET A 21 -13.00 -8.63 -6.29
N ALA A 22 -12.73 -9.80 -5.74
CA ALA A 22 -12.46 -9.93 -4.33
C ALA A 22 -11.33 -8.95 -4.00
N ASP A 23 -11.55 -8.12 -2.98
CA ASP A 23 -10.54 -7.22 -2.47
C ASP A 23 -9.25 -8.02 -2.30
N GLY A 24 -8.24 -7.66 -3.05
CA GLY A 24 -6.97 -8.38 -3.14
C GLY A 24 -5.82 -7.49 -2.69
N TRP A 25 -4.64 -7.98 -2.95
CA TRP A 25 -3.44 -7.21 -2.73
C TRP A 25 -2.86 -6.78 -4.09
N PRO A 26 -2.46 -5.51 -4.28
CA PRO A 26 -1.88 -5.08 -5.53
C PRO A 26 -0.57 -5.82 -5.81
N LEU A 27 -0.32 -6.20 -7.05
CA LEU A 27 0.94 -6.82 -7.43
C LEU A 27 2.13 -5.87 -7.33
N SER A 28 1.86 -4.57 -7.43
CA SER A 28 2.87 -3.51 -7.31
C SER A 28 2.33 -2.34 -6.50
N ILE A 29 3.16 -1.85 -5.59
CA ILE A 29 2.87 -0.69 -4.77
C ILE A 29 3.71 0.53 -5.17
N VAL A 30 4.42 0.46 -6.30
CA VAL A 30 5.19 1.59 -6.85
C VAL A 30 4.27 2.78 -7.14
N GLY A 31 4.71 3.96 -6.78
CA GLY A 31 4.00 5.21 -7.00
C GLY A 31 4.00 6.14 -5.80
N ASN A 32 3.17 7.18 -5.91
CA ASN A 32 3.03 8.22 -4.90
C ASN A 32 1.83 7.90 -4.00
N TRP A 33 2.06 7.88 -2.71
CA TRP A 33 1.09 7.63 -1.67
C TRP A 33 0.87 8.87 -0.82
N SER A 34 -0.36 9.26 -0.61
CA SER A 34 -0.71 10.20 0.46
C SER A 34 -0.78 9.43 1.76
N ILE A 35 -0.02 9.84 2.77
CA ILE A 35 0.04 9.14 4.06
C ILE A 35 -0.31 10.08 5.22
N ILE A 36 -0.83 9.50 6.28
CA ILE A 36 -1.00 10.14 7.58
C ILE A 36 -0.32 9.23 8.61
N GLY A 37 0.68 9.75 9.29
CA GLY A 37 1.38 9.03 10.37
C GLY A 37 1.35 9.86 11.65
N ASN A 38 0.86 9.28 12.74
CA ASN A 38 0.69 9.95 14.02
C ASN A 38 0.00 11.34 13.88
N GLN A 39 -1.12 11.39 13.12
CA GLN A 39 -1.91 12.60 12.82
C GLN A 39 -1.21 13.63 11.91
N HIS A 40 0.00 13.38 11.43
CA HIS A 40 0.72 14.26 10.52
C HIS A 40 0.58 13.78 9.08
N ALA A 41 0.11 14.66 8.21
CA ALA A 41 0.04 14.39 6.78
C ALA A 41 1.44 14.41 6.16
N GLY A 42 1.65 13.55 5.17
CA GLY A 42 2.90 13.46 4.41
C GLY A 42 2.69 12.71 3.11
N SER A 43 3.77 12.43 2.42
CA SER A 43 3.77 11.59 1.23
C SER A 43 4.87 10.52 1.30
N LEU A 44 4.57 9.36 0.70
CA LEU A 44 5.50 8.26 0.54
C LEU A 44 5.61 7.96 -0.95
N VAL A 45 6.82 8.00 -1.47
CA VAL A 45 7.11 7.62 -2.86
C VAL A 45 7.82 6.28 -2.84
N ILE A 46 7.17 5.24 -3.33
CA ILE A 46 7.82 3.95 -3.58
C ILE A 46 8.34 4.00 -5.00
N ALA A 47 9.65 4.18 -5.14
CA ALA A 47 10.30 4.41 -6.43
C ALA A 47 10.58 3.11 -7.18
N THR A 48 10.94 2.04 -6.45
CA THR A 48 11.26 0.74 -7.05
C THR A 48 10.65 -0.40 -6.27
N GLN A 49 10.34 -1.48 -6.99
CA GLN A 49 9.96 -2.78 -6.45
C GLN A 49 10.58 -3.87 -7.29
N SER A 50 11.24 -4.85 -6.67
CA SER A 50 11.80 -6.00 -7.39
C SER A 50 10.72 -6.77 -8.14
N ALA A 51 11.04 -7.25 -9.36
CA ALA A 51 10.08 -7.95 -10.21
C ALA A 51 9.71 -9.35 -9.70
N VAL A 52 10.62 -9.99 -8.97
CA VAL A 52 10.54 -11.40 -8.56
C VAL A 52 10.63 -11.56 -7.04
N GLY A 53 10.13 -12.70 -6.55
CA GLY A 53 10.14 -13.09 -5.15
C GLY A 53 8.77 -13.01 -4.48
N HIS A 54 8.58 -13.81 -3.44
CA HIS A 54 7.37 -13.79 -2.62
C HIS A 54 7.23 -12.47 -1.86
N CYS A 55 8.35 -11.96 -1.33
CA CYS A 55 8.47 -10.61 -0.82
C CYS A 55 9.48 -9.87 -1.69
N ARG A 56 9.12 -8.70 -2.15
CA ARG A 56 9.86 -7.90 -3.14
C ARG A 56 10.49 -6.71 -2.45
N ARG A 57 11.78 -6.53 -2.66
CA ARG A 57 12.49 -5.37 -2.12
C ARG A 57 11.90 -4.09 -2.72
N ILE A 58 11.70 -3.10 -1.85
CA ILE A 58 11.24 -1.77 -2.24
C ILE A 58 12.26 -0.73 -1.78
N THR A 59 12.38 0.35 -2.55
CA THR A 59 13.09 1.56 -2.17
C THR A 59 12.28 2.78 -2.53
N GLY A 60 12.55 3.88 -1.86
CA GLY A 60 11.84 5.13 -2.13
C GLY A 60 12.20 6.23 -1.13
N THR A 61 11.30 7.16 -0.97
CA THR A 61 11.44 8.30 -0.07
C THR A 61 10.13 8.60 0.66
N ILE A 62 10.24 9.08 1.87
CA ILE A 62 9.13 9.60 2.65
C ILE A 62 9.35 11.08 2.94
N TYR A 63 8.28 11.86 2.81
CA TYR A 63 8.24 13.30 3.07
C TYR A 63 7.29 13.57 4.24
N PRO A 64 7.79 13.81 5.45
CA PRO A 64 6.96 13.97 6.64
C PRO A 64 6.37 15.40 6.75
N GLY A 65 5.60 15.83 5.76
CA GLY A 65 4.99 17.15 5.74
C GLY A 65 5.95 18.33 5.53
N THR A 66 7.21 18.07 5.20
CA THR A 66 8.24 19.08 4.94
C THR A 66 8.89 18.84 3.58
N ALA A 67 9.68 19.81 3.09
CA ALA A 67 10.46 19.65 1.87
C ALA A 67 11.63 18.63 2.00
N VAL A 68 11.90 18.15 3.21
CA VAL A 68 13.00 17.22 3.47
C VAL A 68 12.53 15.80 3.21
N SER A 69 13.19 15.13 2.27
CA SER A 69 12.94 13.71 1.97
C SER A 69 13.85 12.81 2.79
N HIS A 70 13.29 11.70 3.25
CA HIS A 70 14.05 10.67 3.94
C HIS A 70 13.99 9.37 3.14
N PRO A 71 15.12 8.68 2.91
CA PRO A 71 15.12 7.41 2.17
C PRO A 71 14.40 6.33 2.97
N ILE A 72 13.69 5.46 2.25
CA ILE A 72 13.11 4.23 2.78
C ILE A 72 13.64 3.01 2.04
N GLU A 73 13.72 1.91 2.74
CA GLU A 73 14.12 0.61 2.21
C GLU A 73 13.38 -0.50 2.95
N GLY A 74 12.88 -1.49 2.24
CA GLY A 74 12.13 -2.56 2.86
C GLY A 74 11.60 -3.60 1.88
N PHE A 75 10.49 -4.22 2.25
CA PHE A 75 9.86 -5.28 1.48
C PHE A 75 8.35 -5.13 1.43
N TYR A 76 7.78 -5.50 0.29
CA TYR A 76 6.37 -5.73 0.08
C TYR A 76 6.13 -7.15 -0.41
N CYS A 77 5.15 -7.84 0.18
CA CYS A 77 4.79 -9.22 -0.16
C CYS A 77 3.42 -9.24 -0.85
N PRO A 78 3.35 -9.26 -2.20
CA PRO A 78 2.09 -9.09 -2.93
C PRO A 78 1.08 -10.24 -2.76
N PHE A 79 1.49 -11.38 -2.21
CA PHE A 79 0.60 -12.52 -1.94
C PHE A 79 -0.01 -12.51 -0.53
N SER A 80 0.32 -11.52 0.29
CA SER A 80 -0.22 -11.37 1.65
C SER A 80 -0.52 -9.90 2.00
N GLY A 81 -0.21 -8.97 1.08
CA GLY A 81 -0.34 -7.54 1.31
C GLY A 81 0.65 -6.97 2.34
N ARG A 82 1.55 -7.79 2.88
CA ARG A 82 2.41 -7.38 3.97
C ARG A 82 3.45 -6.38 3.51
N LEU A 83 3.59 -5.29 4.28
CA LEU A 83 4.53 -4.21 4.03
C LEU A 83 5.40 -4.01 5.25
N GLN A 84 6.72 -3.87 5.03
CA GLN A 84 7.66 -3.48 6.07
C GLN A 84 8.79 -2.65 5.46
N PHE A 85 9.09 -1.51 6.05
CA PHE A 85 10.23 -0.70 5.62
C PHE A 85 10.83 0.10 6.78
N VAL A 86 12.05 0.50 6.59
CA VAL A 86 12.81 1.35 7.49
C VAL A 86 12.91 2.74 6.87
N ARG A 87 12.61 3.77 7.64
CA ARG A 87 12.91 5.16 7.32
C ARG A 87 14.22 5.54 7.99
N LYS A 88 15.15 6.06 7.20
CA LYS A 88 16.43 6.59 7.66
C LYS A 88 16.37 8.11 7.68
N LEU A 89 16.86 8.73 8.75
CA LEU A 89 16.96 10.18 8.83
C LEU A 89 18.39 10.60 8.44
N PRO A 90 18.60 11.21 7.27
CA PRO A 90 19.98 11.48 6.77
C PRO A 90 20.78 12.48 7.59
N ALA A 91 20.08 13.44 8.21
CA ALA A 91 20.71 14.50 9.01
C ALA A 91 21.00 14.07 10.46
N ASN A 92 20.44 12.96 10.90
CA ASN A 92 20.55 12.47 12.26
C ASN A 92 20.52 10.95 12.24
N ASN A 93 21.69 10.32 12.20
CA ASN A 93 21.82 8.86 12.24
C ASN A 93 21.34 8.26 13.56
N ASP A 94 20.97 9.09 14.53
CA ASP A 94 20.54 8.66 15.85
C ASP A 94 19.08 8.23 15.91
N THR A 95 18.31 8.44 14.84
CA THR A 95 16.90 8.08 14.82
C THR A 95 16.57 7.15 13.65
N LEU A 96 15.90 6.06 13.97
CA LEU A 96 15.41 5.06 13.03
C LEU A 96 13.92 4.86 13.24
N GLN A 97 13.16 4.71 12.16
CA GLN A 97 11.77 4.29 12.22
C GLN A 97 11.56 2.99 11.47
N VAL A 98 10.87 2.06 12.10
CA VAL A 98 10.46 0.79 11.48
C VAL A 98 8.95 0.83 11.27
N TRP A 99 8.52 0.69 10.04
CA TRP A 99 7.13 0.74 9.59
C TRP A 99 6.68 -0.66 9.21
N THR A 100 5.55 -1.10 9.76
CA THR A 100 4.98 -2.43 9.51
C THR A 100 3.49 -2.30 9.30
N GLY A 101 2.99 -2.90 8.23
CA GLY A 101 1.57 -2.82 7.90
C GLY A 101 1.15 -3.75 6.79
N ASN A 102 -0.01 -3.47 6.26
CA ASN A 102 -0.57 -4.18 5.12
C ASN A 102 -1.02 -3.19 4.05
N VAL A 103 -1.03 -3.67 2.81
CA VAL A 103 -1.62 -2.99 1.67
C VAL A 103 -2.80 -3.82 1.19
N SER A 104 -3.89 -3.17 0.86
CA SER A 104 -5.09 -3.76 0.25
C SER A 104 -5.49 -2.96 -0.97
N GLN A 105 -6.25 -3.58 -1.85
CA GLN A 105 -6.86 -2.93 -2.99
C GLN A 105 -8.37 -2.91 -2.81
N ASP A 106 -8.96 -1.73 -2.87
CA ASP A 106 -10.40 -1.48 -2.78
C ASP A 106 -10.85 -0.87 -4.12
N GLY A 107 -11.28 -1.73 -5.03
CA GLY A 107 -11.59 -1.33 -6.40
C GLY A 107 -10.37 -0.78 -7.13
N VAL A 108 -10.35 0.53 -7.37
CA VAL A 108 -9.24 1.23 -8.07
C VAL A 108 -8.29 1.95 -7.13
N VAL A 109 -8.55 1.91 -5.82
CA VAL A 109 -7.75 2.60 -4.81
C VAL A 109 -6.93 1.59 -4.02
N ASP A 110 -5.64 1.75 -4.03
CA ASP A 110 -4.77 1.03 -3.11
C ASP A 110 -4.72 1.74 -1.76
N ARG A 111 -4.85 0.99 -0.69
CA ARG A 111 -4.80 1.49 0.69
C ARG A 111 -3.71 0.77 1.46
N MET A 112 -3.06 1.49 2.38
CA MET A 112 -2.13 0.88 3.33
C MET A 112 -2.44 1.36 4.74
N GLY A 113 -2.03 0.56 5.72
CA GLY A 113 -2.14 0.93 7.11
C GLY A 113 -1.37 0.00 8.03
N GLY A 114 -1.01 0.51 9.19
CA GLY A 114 -0.24 -0.24 10.17
C GLY A 114 0.31 0.65 11.26
N THR A 115 1.45 0.26 11.80
CA THR A 115 2.15 0.97 12.86
C THR A 115 3.60 1.25 12.48
N PHE A 116 4.18 2.24 13.11
CA PHE A 116 5.63 2.45 13.08
C PHE A 116 6.16 2.73 14.49
N THR A 117 7.34 2.21 14.75
CA THR A 117 8.11 2.50 15.98
C THR A 117 9.23 3.45 15.63
N SER A 118 9.56 4.34 16.56
CA SER A 118 10.68 5.26 16.43
C SER A 118 11.65 5.01 17.58
N VAL A 119 12.93 4.84 17.25
CA VAL A 119 14.01 4.68 18.22
C VAL A 119 15.09 5.72 17.95
N SER A 120 15.68 6.25 19.02
CA SER A 120 16.77 7.21 18.94
C SER A 120 17.88 6.86 19.91
N THR A 121 19.13 7.02 19.47
CA THR A 121 20.32 6.86 20.31
C THR A 121 20.80 8.17 20.93
N ALA A 122 20.14 9.29 20.57
CA ALA A 122 20.45 10.59 21.18
C ALA A 122 20.27 10.55 22.70
N LEU A 123 21.02 11.39 23.40
CA LEU A 123 20.91 11.54 24.86
C LEU A 123 19.45 11.84 25.24
N GLY A 124 18.89 10.99 26.12
CA GLY A 124 17.47 11.05 26.48
C GLY A 124 16.51 10.41 25.45
N GLY A 125 17.05 9.84 24.37
CA GLY A 125 16.30 9.06 23.39
C GLY A 125 15.90 7.68 23.91
N GLY A 126 15.87 6.71 23.02
CA GLY A 126 15.41 5.35 23.29
C GLY A 126 14.18 5.08 22.43
N SER A 127 13.25 4.26 22.90
CA SER A 127 11.98 4.08 22.22
C SER A 127 11.11 5.32 22.37
N LEU A 128 10.74 5.93 21.26
CA LEU A 128 9.87 7.11 21.24
C LEU A 128 8.38 6.73 21.09
N GLY A 129 8.08 5.42 21.20
CA GLY A 129 6.72 4.90 21.15
C GLY A 129 6.38 4.19 19.84
N GLU A 130 5.14 3.73 19.79
CA GLU A 130 4.51 3.12 18.61
C GLU A 130 3.35 4.00 18.15
N TYR A 131 3.27 4.24 16.85
CA TYR A 131 2.32 5.16 16.23
C TYR A 131 1.60 4.47 15.09
N ASN A 132 0.38 4.88 14.81
CA ASN A 132 -0.39 4.39 13.66
C ASN A 132 -0.08 5.20 12.40
N PHE A 133 -0.21 4.55 11.24
CA PHE A 133 -0.22 5.21 9.95
C PHE A 133 -1.29 4.61 9.03
N GLN A 134 -1.71 5.41 8.07
CA GLN A 134 -2.54 5.01 6.94
C GLN A 134 -2.12 5.75 5.69
N GLY A 135 -2.45 5.22 4.52
CA GLY A 135 -2.19 5.86 3.25
C GLY A 135 -3.08 5.34 2.14
N ALA A 136 -3.13 6.11 1.06
CA ALA A 136 -3.85 5.75 -0.16
C ALA A 136 -3.13 6.26 -1.42
N LYS A 137 -3.36 5.57 -2.53
CA LYS A 137 -2.83 5.90 -3.85
C LYS A 137 -3.91 5.67 -4.90
#